data_a4789bdc251a4983ae84ca55a2dc7d61
#
_entry.id   a4789bdc251a4983ae84ca55a2dc7d61
#
_cell.length_a   1.000
_cell.length_b   1.000
_cell.length_c   1.000
_cell.angle_alpha   90.00
_cell.angle_beta   90.00
_cell.angle_gamma   90.00
#
_symmetry.space_group_name_H-M   'P 1'
#
loop_
_entity.id
_entity.type
_entity.pdbx_description
1 polymer ?
#
loop_
_entity_poly.entity_id
_entity_poly.type
_entity_poly.pdbx_seq_one_letter_code
_entity_poly.pdbx_strand_id
1 'polypeptide(L)'
;PPPIGRPVANTRVFVLDAALRPVPVGVAGELYVAGVQLARGYLGRAGLTAERFVANPYGGPGERMYRTGDLVRWNEDGQLEYLGRTDDQVKIRGFRIELGEIEAVLSSRDEVAQVAVIVREDRPGDKRLAAYLVPVDGTDVDVDAVRAHMREALPDYMVPSSFLILNELPLTTNGKLDRRALPAPDYTTTTTNREPVTEQEITLAALFADVLGLERVGVDDNFFELGGHSLLATRLVSRIRSGLGVELSIRALFENPTVAGVAGVVGGAGVARPALVAGERPVTVPLSFAQRRLWFLGELEGPNATYNIPMAIRLTGHLDHAALQHALRDVVERHEVLRTVFPSVDGRPHQHILPPDSLSLDMPVVPVTETELAEALRGEAAHTFDLSGELPLRAILFEVAADEHVLLLVVHHIAADGWSMAPLGRDLSTAYAARLQGRQPGWEALPVQYADYTLWQQDLLGDEEDAESVVSQQLAYWRAALEGIPEELQLPTDRPRPAIATHQGGEIPLHIPAEVHQRLLEMAREQGSTL
;
A
#
# COMPACT_ATOMS: atom_id res chain seq x y z
N PRO A 1 -18.02 9.84 6.57
CA PRO A 1 -16.70 10.25 6.15
C PRO A 1 -16.19 11.38 7.03
N PRO A 2 -14.89 11.53 7.25
CA PRO A 2 -14.34 12.64 8.01
C PRO A 2 -14.67 13.97 7.32
N PRO A 3 -14.84 15.09 8.05
CA PRO A 3 -15.07 16.38 7.45
C PRO A 3 -13.82 16.86 6.68
N ILE A 4 -14.01 17.66 5.62
CA ILE A 4 -12.92 18.32 4.92
C ILE A 4 -12.21 19.33 5.86
N GLY A 5 -12.93 19.86 6.85
CA GLY A 5 -12.44 20.84 7.81
C GLY A 5 -12.80 22.28 7.42
N ARG A 6 -11.87 23.22 7.74
CA ARG A 6 -12.03 24.67 7.53
C ARG A 6 -11.06 25.18 6.46
N PRO A 7 -11.35 26.31 5.79
CA PRO A 7 -10.44 26.87 4.80
C PRO A 7 -9.10 27.29 5.43
N VAL A 8 -8.02 27.09 4.70
CA VAL A 8 -6.69 27.57 5.08
C VAL A 8 -6.61 29.12 5.01
N ALA A 9 -5.59 29.69 5.64
CA ALA A 9 -5.37 31.15 5.64
C ALA A 9 -5.34 31.72 4.21
N ASN A 10 -5.92 32.91 4.03
CA ASN A 10 -6.03 33.61 2.73
C ASN A 10 -6.85 32.89 1.65
N THR A 11 -7.60 31.85 2.03
CA THR A 11 -8.56 31.15 1.18
C THR A 11 -9.96 31.37 1.72
N ARG A 12 -10.89 31.69 0.83
CA ARG A 12 -12.32 31.78 1.13
C ARG A 12 -13.02 30.65 0.42
N VAL A 13 -13.95 30.02 1.11
CA VAL A 13 -14.77 28.95 0.53
C VAL A 13 -16.24 29.34 0.65
N PHE A 14 -17.00 28.98 -0.38
CA PHE A 14 -18.43 29.22 -0.44
C PHE A 14 -19.12 27.91 -0.80
N VAL A 15 -20.23 27.63 -0.14
CA VAL A 15 -21.12 26.51 -0.49
C VAL A 15 -22.36 27.15 -1.11
N LEU A 16 -22.51 26.98 -2.44
CA LEU A 16 -23.48 27.75 -3.23
C LEU A 16 -24.48 26.84 -3.94
N ASP A 17 -25.68 27.38 -4.16
CA ASP A 17 -26.67 26.78 -5.04
C ASP A 17 -26.37 27.06 -6.53
N ALA A 18 -27.19 26.52 -7.43
CA ALA A 18 -27.03 26.72 -8.88
C ALA A 18 -27.15 28.18 -9.33
N ALA A 19 -27.71 29.07 -8.51
CA ALA A 19 -27.80 30.50 -8.77
C ALA A 19 -26.67 31.29 -8.07
N LEU A 20 -25.63 30.61 -7.63
CA LEU A 20 -24.47 31.14 -6.90
C LEU A 20 -24.84 31.84 -5.58
N ARG A 21 -25.91 31.43 -4.88
CA ARG A 21 -26.30 31.96 -3.59
C ARG A 21 -25.85 31.02 -2.48
N PRO A 22 -25.36 31.54 -1.33
CA PRO A 22 -24.97 30.71 -0.19
C PRO A 22 -26.13 29.85 0.30
N VAL A 23 -25.85 28.58 0.59
CA VAL A 23 -26.83 27.70 1.21
C VAL A 23 -26.67 27.71 2.74
N PRO A 24 -27.75 27.47 3.50
CA PRO A 24 -27.69 27.37 4.96
C PRO A 24 -26.83 26.19 5.44
N VAL A 25 -26.40 26.23 6.70
CA VAL A 25 -25.75 25.11 7.39
C VAL A 25 -26.64 23.85 7.29
N GLY A 26 -26.03 22.71 7.02
CA GLY A 26 -26.70 21.42 6.82
C GLY A 26 -27.26 21.20 5.41
N VAL A 27 -27.36 22.23 4.58
CA VAL A 27 -27.85 22.14 3.20
C VAL A 27 -26.70 21.88 2.23
N ALA A 28 -26.88 20.93 1.31
CA ALA A 28 -25.92 20.61 0.28
C ALA A 28 -25.84 21.72 -0.79
N GLY A 29 -24.62 22.07 -1.18
CA GLY A 29 -24.32 23.01 -2.25
C GLY A 29 -22.98 22.68 -2.90
N GLU A 30 -22.70 23.29 -4.05
CA GLU A 30 -21.42 23.12 -4.72
C GLU A 30 -20.35 23.99 -4.04
N LEU A 31 -19.14 23.43 -3.87
CA LEU A 31 -18.00 24.12 -3.26
C LEU A 31 -17.33 25.03 -4.28
N TYR A 32 -17.17 26.30 -3.90
CA TYR A 32 -16.38 27.29 -4.63
C TYR A 32 -15.24 27.80 -3.74
N VAL A 33 -14.07 28.00 -4.35
CA VAL A 33 -12.85 28.45 -3.65
C VAL A 33 -12.40 29.78 -4.24
N ALA A 34 -12.10 30.76 -3.38
CA ALA A 34 -11.56 32.06 -3.77
C ALA A 34 -10.36 32.43 -2.88
N GLY A 35 -9.51 33.30 -3.37
CA GLY A 35 -8.34 33.79 -2.63
C GLY A 35 -7.10 33.91 -3.50
N VAL A 36 -6.00 34.33 -2.88
CA VAL A 36 -4.71 34.57 -3.57
C VAL A 36 -4.06 33.32 -4.13
N GLN A 37 -4.53 32.16 -3.70
CA GLN A 37 -3.99 30.84 -4.09
C GLN A 37 -4.59 30.31 -5.40
N LEU A 38 -5.60 31.01 -5.98
CA LEU A 38 -6.20 30.57 -7.22
C LEU A 38 -5.21 30.61 -8.37
N ALA A 39 -5.17 29.53 -9.15
CA ALA A 39 -4.47 29.51 -10.42
C ALA A 39 -5.03 30.55 -11.41
N ARG A 40 -4.24 30.92 -12.40
CA ARG A 40 -4.70 31.82 -13.48
C ARG A 40 -5.75 31.15 -14.37
N GLY A 41 -5.68 29.84 -14.52
CA GLY A 41 -6.55 29.02 -15.35
C GLY A 41 -5.81 27.77 -15.85
N TYR A 42 -6.44 27.05 -16.72
CA TYR A 42 -5.87 25.89 -17.40
C TYR A 42 -5.05 26.33 -18.61
N LEU A 43 -3.78 25.88 -18.69
CA LEU A 43 -2.87 26.25 -19.76
C LEU A 43 -3.41 25.78 -21.13
N GLY A 44 -3.53 26.69 -22.09
CA GLY A 44 -4.04 26.41 -23.43
C GLY A 44 -5.54 26.07 -23.51
N ARG A 45 -6.29 26.09 -22.40
CA ARG A 45 -7.70 25.70 -22.31
C ARG A 45 -8.58 26.88 -21.90
N ALA A 46 -8.75 27.87 -22.78
CA ALA A 46 -9.52 29.09 -22.46
C ALA A 46 -10.99 28.81 -22.13
N GLY A 47 -11.64 27.89 -22.84
CA GLY A 47 -13.03 27.49 -22.58
C GLY A 47 -13.21 26.88 -21.20
N LEU A 48 -12.41 25.88 -20.86
CA LEU A 48 -12.43 25.23 -19.55
C LEU A 48 -12.08 26.20 -18.43
N THR A 49 -11.14 27.14 -18.69
CA THR A 49 -10.81 28.19 -17.74
C THR A 49 -12.01 29.08 -17.46
N ALA A 50 -12.74 29.51 -18.50
CA ALA A 50 -13.94 30.35 -18.34
C ALA A 50 -15.08 29.63 -17.61
N GLU A 51 -15.22 28.32 -17.81
CA GLU A 51 -16.23 27.49 -17.15
C GLU A 51 -15.95 27.28 -15.65
N ARG A 52 -14.68 27.09 -15.29
CA ARG A 52 -14.28 26.72 -13.93
C ARG A 52 -13.84 27.92 -13.07
N PHE A 53 -13.31 28.99 -13.67
CA PHE A 53 -12.89 30.20 -12.96
C PHE A 53 -13.91 31.33 -13.21
N VAL A 54 -14.99 31.29 -12.47
CA VAL A 54 -16.13 32.21 -12.62
C VAL A 54 -15.94 33.48 -11.79
N ALA A 55 -16.71 34.55 -12.11
CA ALA A 55 -16.70 35.77 -11.33
C ALA A 55 -17.14 35.50 -9.88
N ASN A 56 -16.48 36.12 -8.91
CA ASN A 56 -16.83 35.99 -7.50
C ASN A 56 -17.82 37.10 -7.09
N PRO A 57 -19.12 36.81 -6.91
CA PRO A 57 -20.11 37.82 -6.52
C PRO A 57 -19.93 38.34 -5.09
N TYR A 58 -19.10 37.67 -4.29
CA TYR A 58 -18.79 37.99 -2.88
C TYR A 58 -17.41 38.63 -2.70
N GLY A 59 -16.74 38.94 -3.80
CA GLY A 59 -15.38 39.50 -3.84
C GLY A 59 -15.32 40.92 -4.34
N GLY A 60 -14.11 41.46 -4.48
CA GLY A 60 -13.84 42.73 -5.12
C GLY A 60 -14.00 42.69 -6.64
N PRO A 61 -14.04 43.86 -7.33
CA PRO A 61 -14.11 43.91 -8.79
C PRO A 61 -12.97 43.13 -9.45
N GLY A 62 -13.31 42.22 -10.39
CA GLY A 62 -12.35 41.39 -11.10
C GLY A 62 -11.91 40.14 -10.34
N GLU A 63 -12.37 39.93 -9.12
CA GLU A 63 -12.08 38.73 -8.36
C GLU A 63 -12.82 37.50 -8.93
N ARG A 64 -12.14 36.37 -8.94
CA ARG A 64 -12.70 35.09 -9.42
C ARG A 64 -12.75 34.08 -8.31
N MET A 65 -13.60 33.08 -8.48
CA MET A 65 -13.64 31.88 -7.67
C MET A 65 -13.57 30.64 -8.56
N TYR A 66 -12.97 29.60 -8.05
CA TYR A 66 -12.84 28.30 -8.71
C TYR A 66 -14.02 27.42 -8.36
N ARG A 67 -14.70 26.93 -9.36
CA ARG A 67 -15.79 25.96 -9.27
C ARG A 67 -15.22 24.57 -9.17
N THR A 68 -15.26 23.95 -7.98
CA THR A 68 -14.58 22.67 -7.73
C THR A 68 -15.32 21.47 -8.31
N GLY A 69 -16.64 21.55 -8.45
CA GLY A 69 -17.51 20.42 -8.78
C GLY A 69 -17.78 19.50 -7.59
N ASP A 70 -17.29 19.81 -6.40
CA ASP A 70 -17.58 19.03 -5.19
C ASP A 70 -18.89 19.47 -4.56
N LEU A 71 -19.74 18.51 -4.22
CA LEU A 71 -20.95 18.71 -3.44
C LEU A 71 -20.60 18.58 -1.97
N VAL A 72 -20.83 19.64 -1.21
CA VAL A 72 -20.49 19.72 0.22
C VAL A 72 -21.63 20.37 1.03
N ARG A 73 -21.52 20.32 2.35
CA ARG A 73 -22.34 21.12 3.26
C ARG A 73 -21.49 21.60 4.43
N TRP A 74 -21.91 22.71 5.04
CA TRP A 74 -21.40 23.12 6.36
C TRP A 74 -22.08 22.29 7.44
N ASN A 75 -21.33 21.78 8.41
CA ASN A 75 -21.88 21.24 9.64
C ASN A 75 -22.03 22.33 10.73
N GLU A 76 -22.62 21.98 11.88
CA GLU A 76 -22.84 22.89 12.98
C GLU A 76 -21.54 23.43 13.61
N ASP A 77 -20.43 22.69 13.49
CA ASP A 77 -19.11 23.09 13.97
C ASP A 77 -18.36 24.03 12.99
N GLY A 78 -18.99 24.40 11.90
CA GLY A 78 -18.40 25.26 10.86
C GLY A 78 -17.29 24.57 10.07
N GLN A 79 -17.42 23.26 9.88
CA GLN A 79 -16.55 22.43 9.03
C GLN A 79 -17.31 22.01 7.78
N LEU A 80 -16.58 21.80 6.68
CA LEU A 80 -17.13 21.27 5.44
C LEU A 80 -17.19 19.75 5.50
N GLU A 81 -18.33 19.18 5.14
CA GLU A 81 -18.53 17.75 4.94
C GLU A 81 -18.70 17.47 3.44
N TYR A 82 -17.93 16.51 2.94
CA TYR A 82 -18.00 16.06 1.55
C TYR A 82 -19.18 15.08 1.35
N LEU A 83 -20.03 15.38 0.37
CA LEU A 83 -21.22 14.58 0.05
C LEU A 83 -21.08 13.84 -1.28
N GLY A 84 -20.24 14.32 -2.20
CA GLY A 84 -20.09 13.74 -3.53
C GLY A 84 -19.60 14.76 -4.56
N ARG A 85 -19.87 14.47 -5.85
CA ARG A 85 -19.54 15.38 -6.96
C ARG A 85 -20.79 15.77 -7.73
N THR A 86 -20.74 16.96 -8.33
CA THR A 86 -21.78 17.48 -9.23
C THR A 86 -21.51 17.11 -10.68
N ASP A 87 -20.30 16.66 -11.01
CA ASP A 87 -19.86 16.23 -12.33
C ASP A 87 -19.65 14.70 -12.40
N ASP A 88 -19.38 14.19 -13.61
CA ASP A 88 -19.24 12.76 -13.87
C ASP A 88 -17.83 12.21 -13.56
N GLN A 89 -16.98 12.97 -12.87
CA GLN A 89 -15.68 12.49 -12.42
C GLN A 89 -15.78 11.35 -11.43
N VAL A 90 -14.99 10.32 -11.62
CA VAL A 90 -15.01 9.12 -10.79
C VAL A 90 -13.64 8.82 -10.22
N LYS A 91 -13.62 8.14 -9.06
CA LYS A 91 -12.40 7.61 -8.48
C LYS A 91 -12.40 6.09 -8.57
N ILE A 92 -11.47 5.53 -9.34
CA ILE A 92 -11.28 4.09 -9.47
C ILE A 92 -9.84 3.75 -9.06
N ARG A 93 -9.69 2.92 -8.04
CA ARG A 93 -8.36 2.47 -7.53
C ARG A 93 -7.41 3.63 -7.21
N GLY A 94 -7.97 4.77 -6.74
CA GLY A 94 -7.21 5.98 -6.41
C GLY A 94 -6.99 6.95 -7.59
N PHE A 95 -7.28 6.56 -8.82
CA PHE A 95 -7.21 7.43 -9.99
C PHE A 95 -8.47 8.28 -10.09
N ARG A 96 -8.29 9.56 -10.38
CA ARG A 96 -9.37 10.49 -10.72
C ARG A 96 -9.54 10.48 -12.23
N ILE A 97 -10.65 9.97 -12.70
CA ILE A 97 -10.91 9.72 -14.11
C ILE A 97 -12.06 10.61 -14.58
N GLU A 98 -11.79 11.34 -15.67
CA GLU A 98 -12.80 12.11 -16.42
C GLU A 98 -13.45 11.18 -17.45
N LEU A 99 -14.67 10.73 -17.18
CA LEU A 99 -15.37 9.86 -18.14
C LEU A 99 -15.54 10.53 -19.50
N GLY A 100 -15.75 11.85 -19.53
CA GLY A 100 -15.87 12.61 -20.76
C GLY A 100 -14.60 12.65 -21.63
N GLU A 101 -13.41 12.50 -21.05
CA GLU A 101 -12.17 12.37 -21.80
C GLU A 101 -12.10 11.03 -22.55
N ILE A 102 -12.51 9.96 -21.87
CA ILE A 102 -12.63 8.63 -22.47
C ILE A 102 -13.68 8.64 -23.60
N GLU A 103 -14.84 9.24 -23.33
CA GLU A 103 -15.90 9.39 -24.31
C GLU A 103 -15.46 10.21 -25.53
N ALA A 104 -14.66 11.27 -25.35
CA ALA A 104 -14.13 12.08 -26.43
C ALA A 104 -13.19 11.29 -27.36
N VAL A 105 -12.30 10.46 -26.78
CA VAL A 105 -11.41 9.59 -27.57
C VAL A 105 -12.22 8.54 -28.33
N LEU A 106 -13.20 7.91 -27.70
CA LEU A 106 -14.07 6.94 -28.38
C LEU A 106 -14.91 7.57 -29.50
N SER A 107 -15.44 8.78 -29.27
CA SER A 107 -16.25 9.51 -30.23
C SER A 107 -15.44 10.06 -31.42
N SER A 108 -14.10 10.07 -31.34
CA SER A 108 -13.24 10.50 -32.46
C SER A 108 -13.15 9.45 -33.57
N ARG A 109 -13.69 8.26 -33.35
CA ARG A 109 -13.70 7.17 -34.32
C ARG A 109 -14.89 7.29 -35.26
N ASP A 110 -14.65 7.19 -36.57
CA ASP A 110 -15.68 7.35 -37.60
C ASP A 110 -16.80 6.31 -37.53
N GLU A 111 -16.53 5.12 -37.02
CA GLU A 111 -17.49 4.02 -36.88
C GLU A 111 -18.38 4.14 -35.64
N VAL A 112 -18.14 5.08 -34.70
CA VAL A 112 -18.88 5.25 -33.45
C VAL A 112 -19.84 6.44 -33.55
N ALA A 113 -21.14 6.17 -33.53
CA ALA A 113 -22.17 7.20 -33.57
C ALA A 113 -22.46 7.80 -32.18
N GLN A 114 -22.53 6.97 -31.15
CA GLN A 114 -22.74 7.41 -29.77
C GLN A 114 -21.90 6.57 -28.81
N VAL A 115 -21.52 7.19 -27.70
CA VAL A 115 -20.75 6.53 -26.65
C VAL A 115 -21.28 6.92 -25.27
N ALA A 116 -21.20 5.98 -24.34
CA ALA A 116 -21.37 6.25 -22.92
C ALA A 116 -20.34 5.44 -22.14
N VAL A 117 -19.65 6.10 -21.19
CA VAL A 117 -18.72 5.44 -20.31
C VAL A 117 -19.22 5.57 -18.88
N ILE A 118 -19.31 4.46 -18.16
CA ILE A 118 -19.75 4.46 -16.76
C ILE A 118 -18.81 3.64 -15.88
N VAL A 119 -18.84 3.93 -14.58
CA VAL A 119 -18.26 3.04 -13.57
C VAL A 119 -19.28 1.99 -13.16
N ARG A 120 -18.88 0.75 -13.20
CA ARG A 120 -19.64 -0.37 -12.67
C ARG A 120 -18.96 -0.98 -11.46
N GLU A 121 -19.75 -1.47 -10.53
CA GLU A 121 -19.30 -2.23 -9.36
C GLU A 121 -20.16 -3.50 -9.27
N ASP A 122 -19.91 -4.44 -10.18
CA ASP A 122 -20.68 -5.69 -10.26
C ASP A 122 -20.27 -6.68 -9.16
N ARG A 123 -19.12 -6.44 -8.51
CA ARG A 123 -18.66 -7.12 -7.28
C ARG A 123 -18.28 -6.07 -6.23
N PRO A 124 -18.64 -6.25 -4.95
CA PRO A 124 -18.32 -5.29 -3.90
C PRO A 124 -16.81 -4.97 -3.84
N GLY A 125 -16.47 -3.68 -3.92
CA GLY A 125 -15.08 -3.18 -3.89
C GLY A 125 -14.35 -3.19 -5.24
N ASP A 126 -14.90 -3.79 -6.30
CA ASP A 126 -14.27 -3.85 -7.62
C ASP A 126 -14.95 -2.90 -8.62
N LYS A 127 -14.52 -1.64 -8.59
CA LYS A 127 -14.98 -0.60 -9.52
C LYS A 127 -14.21 -0.69 -10.83
N ARG A 128 -14.93 -0.78 -11.97
CA ARG A 128 -14.38 -0.89 -13.32
C ARG A 128 -15.05 0.10 -14.27
N LEU A 129 -14.30 0.51 -15.32
CA LEU A 129 -14.86 1.27 -16.43
C LEU A 129 -15.50 0.32 -17.44
N ALA A 130 -16.70 0.65 -17.89
CA ALA A 130 -17.40 -0.03 -18.99
C ALA A 130 -17.81 1.02 -20.04
N ALA A 131 -17.45 0.78 -21.29
CA ALA A 131 -17.84 1.60 -22.43
C ALA A 131 -18.97 0.94 -23.22
N TYR A 132 -19.96 1.74 -23.59
CA TYR A 132 -21.10 1.34 -24.41
C TYR A 132 -21.04 2.13 -25.70
N LEU A 133 -20.96 1.44 -26.83
CA LEU A 133 -20.77 2.00 -28.15
C LEU A 133 -22.00 1.75 -29.02
N VAL A 134 -22.47 2.77 -29.70
CA VAL A 134 -23.49 2.62 -30.75
C VAL A 134 -22.79 2.83 -32.08
N PRO A 135 -22.78 1.83 -32.98
CA PRO A 135 -22.18 1.98 -34.31
C PRO A 135 -22.91 3.02 -35.18
N VAL A 136 -22.21 3.59 -36.12
CA VAL A 136 -22.84 4.27 -37.25
C VAL A 136 -23.59 3.24 -38.09
N ASP A 137 -24.78 3.58 -38.60
CA ASP A 137 -25.62 2.67 -39.39
C ASP A 137 -24.86 2.00 -40.53
N GLY A 138 -24.87 0.66 -40.55
CA GLY A 138 -24.21 -0.15 -41.57
C GLY A 138 -22.70 -0.35 -41.38
N THR A 139 -22.14 0.08 -40.24
CA THR A 139 -20.74 -0.18 -39.86
C THR A 139 -20.66 -1.22 -38.74
N ASP A 140 -19.56 -1.96 -38.72
CA ASP A 140 -19.20 -2.84 -37.63
C ASP A 140 -18.06 -2.21 -36.80
N VAL A 141 -18.11 -2.32 -35.48
CA VAL A 141 -17.09 -1.76 -34.58
C VAL A 141 -16.15 -2.88 -34.18
N ASP A 142 -14.92 -2.81 -34.65
CA ASP A 142 -13.84 -3.70 -34.18
C ASP A 142 -13.37 -3.24 -32.78
N VAL A 143 -13.80 -3.97 -31.75
CA VAL A 143 -13.48 -3.66 -30.35
C VAL A 143 -11.98 -3.71 -30.10
N ASP A 144 -11.22 -4.58 -30.76
CA ASP A 144 -9.78 -4.69 -30.56
C ASP A 144 -9.04 -3.51 -31.17
N ALA A 145 -9.48 -3.04 -32.34
CA ALA A 145 -8.96 -1.80 -32.94
C ALA A 145 -9.32 -0.56 -32.09
N VAL A 146 -10.53 -0.50 -31.50
CA VAL A 146 -10.93 0.56 -30.57
C VAL A 146 -10.04 0.55 -29.35
N ARG A 147 -9.81 -0.62 -28.75
CA ARG A 147 -8.95 -0.77 -27.56
C ARG A 147 -7.50 -0.37 -27.84
N ALA A 148 -6.95 -0.76 -28.98
CA ALA A 148 -5.61 -0.37 -29.39
C ALA A 148 -5.48 1.15 -29.52
N HIS A 149 -6.44 1.80 -30.19
CA HIS A 149 -6.49 3.26 -30.31
C HIS A 149 -6.55 3.96 -28.93
N MET A 150 -7.35 3.43 -28.02
CA MET A 150 -7.44 3.99 -26.66
C MET A 150 -6.13 3.88 -25.89
N ARG A 151 -5.39 2.78 -26.03
CA ARG A 151 -4.07 2.60 -25.40
C ARG A 151 -3.00 3.55 -25.95
N GLU A 152 -3.13 3.98 -27.19
CA GLU A 152 -2.26 5.00 -27.77
C GLU A 152 -2.58 6.42 -27.27
N ALA A 153 -3.88 6.70 -26.99
CA ALA A 153 -4.37 8.03 -26.69
C ALA A 153 -4.51 8.30 -25.18
N LEU A 154 -4.71 7.27 -24.36
CA LEU A 154 -5.02 7.39 -22.94
C LEU A 154 -4.13 6.46 -22.10
N PRO A 155 -3.86 6.83 -20.84
CA PRO A 155 -3.23 5.93 -19.87
C PRO A 155 -4.05 4.66 -19.63
N ASP A 156 -3.40 3.55 -19.35
CA ASP A 156 -4.04 2.23 -19.18
C ASP A 156 -5.18 2.22 -18.16
N TYR A 157 -5.09 3.00 -17.08
CA TYR A 157 -6.13 3.09 -16.06
C TYR A 157 -7.41 3.81 -16.55
N MET A 158 -7.37 4.51 -17.69
CA MET A 158 -8.51 5.15 -18.34
C MET A 158 -9.11 4.30 -19.47
N VAL A 159 -8.44 3.22 -19.85
CA VAL A 159 -8.97 2.28 -20.87
C VAL A 159 -10.07 1.42 -20.22
N PRO A 160 -11.31 1.43 -20.76
CA PRO A 160 -12.38 0.59 -20.22
C PRO A 160 -12.02 -0.88 -20.25
N SER A 161 -12.34 -1.60 -19.17
CA SER A 161 -12.13 -3.04 -19.10
C SER A 161 -13.11 -3.84 -19.96
N SER A 162 -14.23 -3.23 -20.34
CA SER A 162 -15.25 -3.86 -21.18
C SER A 162 -15.82 -2.86 -22.18
N PHE A 163 -16.11 -3.34 -23.39
CA PHE A 163 -16.77 -2.60 -24.47
C PHE A 163 -18.01 -3.38 -24.90
N LEU A 164 -19.18 -2.73 -24.87
CA LEU A 164 -20.43 -3.32 -25.28
C LEU A 164 -20.99 -2.54 -26.46
N ILE A 165 -21.38 -3.26 -27.50
CA ILE A 165 -22.02 -2.67 -28.68
C ILE A 165 -23.53 -2.75 -28.45
N LEU A 166 -24.21 -1.60 -28.57
CA LEU A 166 -25.63 -1.45 -28.42
C LEU A 166 -26.23 -0.90 -29.72
N ASN A 167 -27.48 -1.23 -30.01
CA ASN A 167 -28.22 -0.62 -31.12
C ASN A 167 -28.57 0.86 -30.83
N GLU A 168 -28.83 1.18 -29.56
CA GLU A 168 -29.13 2.52 -29.08
C GLU A 168 -28.78 2.64 -27.58
N LEU A 169 -28.46 3.85 -27.12
CA LEU A 169 -28.29 4.11 -25.69
C LEU A 169 -29.67 4.27 -25.02
N PRO A 170 -29.92 3.59 -23.89
CA PRO A 170 -31.18 3.74 -23.15
C PRO A 170 -31.27 5.16 -22.57
N LEU A 171 -32.39 5.84 -22.83
CA LEU A 171 -32.66 7.17 -22.34
C LEU A 171 -33.84 7.17 -21.35
N THR A 172 -33.75 8.03 -20.35
CA THR A 172 -34.86 8.33 -19.44
C THR A 172 -35.98 9.11 -20.18
N THR A 173 -37.13 9.22 -19.58
CA THR A 173 -38.28 10.01 -20.11
C THR A 173 -37.92 11.48 -20.39
N ASN A 174 -36.85 12.00 -19.79
CA ASN A 174 -36.34 13.36 -19.98
C ASN A 174 -35.19 13.45 -20.98
N GLY A 175 -34.91 12.38 -21.74
CA GLY A 175 -33.86 12.36 -22.77
C GLY A 175 -32.43 12.26 -22.24
N LYS A 176 -32.22 11.95 -20.96
CA LYS A 176 -30.88 11.70 -20.38
C LYS A 176 -30.55 10.22 -20.40
N LEU A 177 -29.26 9.88 -20.45
CA LEU A 177 -28.79 8.49 -20.37
C LEU A 177 -29.33 7.79 -19.11
N ASP A 178 -30.03 6.68 -19.30
CA ASP A 178 -30.45 5.80 -18.21
C ASP A 178 -29.34 4.79 -17.86
N ARG A 179 -28.46 5.19 -16.96
CA ARG A 179 -27.33 4.35 -16.53
C ARG A 179 -27.74 3.02 -15.88
N ARG A 180 -28.97 2.91 -15.36
CA ARG A 180 -29.47 1.69 -14.72
C ARG A 180 -29.98 0.67 -15.73
N ALA A 181 -30.43 1.14 -16.87
CA ALA A 181 -30.90 0.31 -17.98
C ALA A 181 -29.75 -0.24 -18.85
N LEU A 182 -28.51 0.23 -18.67
CA LEU A 182 -27.36 -0.29 -19.37
C LEU A 182 -27.07 -1.74 -18.94
N PRO A 183 -26.89 -2.69 -19.89
CA PRO A 183 -26.64 -4.10 -19.58
C PRO A 183 -25.30 -4.27 -18.87
N ALA A 184 -25.22 -5.29 -18.01
CA ALA A 184 -23.97 -5.68 -17.39
C ALA A 184 -23.05 -6.31 -18.45
N PRO A 185 -21.73 -5.99 -18.44
CA PRO A 185 -20.78 -6.68 -19.27
C PRO A 185 -20.76 -8.17 -18.95
N ASP A 186 -20.79 -8.99 -19.99
CA ASP A 186 -20.54 -10.41 -19.83
C ASP A 186 -19.02 -10.66 -19.94
N TYR A 187 -18.37 -10.79 -18.82
CA TYR A 187 -16.92 -11.04 -18.75
C TYR A 187 -16.56 -12.46 -19.20
N THR A 188 -17.55 -13.29 -19.52
CA THR A 188 -17.32 -14.68 -20.02
C THR A 188 -17.18 -14.75 -21.53
N THR A 189 -17.60 -13.70 -22.27
CA THR A 189 -17.63 -13.72 -23.76
C THR A 189 -16.35 -13.27 -24.42
N THR A 190 -15.34 -12.76 -23.68
CA THR A 190 -14.03 -12.38 -24.21
C THR A 190 -13.04 -13.55 -24.26
N THR A 191 -13.47 -14.75 -23.92
CA THR A 191 -12.59 -15.94 -23.98
C THR A 191 -12.44 -16.36 -25.43
N THR A 192 -11.25 -16.17 -25.98
CA THR A 192 -10.84 -16.85 -27.21
C THR A 192 -11.02 -18.35 -27.02
N ASN A 193 -11.76 -18.99 -27.90
CA ASN A 193 -12.22 -20.38 -27.76
C ASN A 193 -11.10 -21.46 -27.79
N ARG A 194 -9.82 -21.08 -27.61
CA ARG A 194 -8.74 -22.05 -27.53
C ARG A 194 -8.62 -22.56 -26.09
N GLU A 195 -9.06 -23.81 -25.89
CA GLU A 195 -8.92 -24.47 -24.61
C GLU A 195 -7.46 -24.88 -24.35
N PRO A 196 -7.03 -24.93 -23.09
CA PRO A 196 -5.70 -25.43 -22.73
C PRO A 196 -5.57 -26.89 -23.10
N VAL A 197 -4.47 -27.26 -23.79
CA VAL A 197 -4.22 -28.61 -24.31
C VAL A 197 -3.08 -29.30 -23.56
N THR A 198 -2.03 -28.54 -23.23
CA THR A 198 -0.89 -29.10 -22.50
C THR A 198 -1.15 -29.10 -20.99
N GLU A 199 -0.54 -30.02 -20.26
CA GLU A 199 -0.65 -30.08 -18.79
C GLU A 199 -0.24 -28.75 -18.14
N GLN A 200 0.76 -28.10 -18.71
CA GLN A 200 1.21 -26.77 -18.29
C GLN A 200 0.17 -25.68 -18.55
N GLU A 201 -0.45 -25.64 -19.73
CA GLU A 201 -1.53 -24.69 -20.03
C GLU A 201 -2.75 -24.93 -19.14
N ILE A 202 -3.11 -26.19 -18.88
CA ILE A 202 -4.23 -26.54 -17.98
C ILE A 202 -3.96 -25.99 -16.56
N THR A 203 -2.75 -26.21 -16.05
CA THR A 203 -2.36 -25.74 -14.72
C THR A 203 -2.36 -24.20 -14.66
N LEU A 204 -1.76 -23.54 -15.65
CA LEU A 204 -1.72 -22.08 -15.72
C LEU A 204 -3.12 -21.48 -15.84
N ALA A 205 -3.98 -22.03 -16.71
CA ALA A 205 -5.37 -21.55 -16.87
C ALA A 205 -6.15 -21.65 -15.55
N ALA A 206 -5.98 -22.75 -14.81
CA ALA A 206 -6.59 -22.91 -13.48
C ALA A 206 -6.07 -21.87 -12.47
N LEU A 207 -4.76 -21.56 -12.46
CA LEU A 207 -4.16 -20.55 -11.59
C LEU A 207 -4.64 -19.13 -11.94
N PHE A 208 -4.77 -18.82 -13.24
CA PHE A 208 -5.35 -17.55 -13.71
C PHE A 208 -6.81 -17.42 -13.26
N ALA A 209 -7.61 -18.47 -13.46
CA ALA A 209 -9.01 -18.49 -13.08
C ALA A 209 -9.19 -18.29 -11.56
N ASP A 210 -8.40 -19.01 -10.73
CA ASP A 210 -8.44 -18.90 -9.26
C ASP A 210 -8.10 -17.48 -8.79
N VAL A 211 -7.03 -16.87 -9.33
CA VAL A 211 -6.59 -15.54 -8.94
C VAL A 211 -7.57 -14.45 -9.40
N LEU A 212 -8.17 -14.61 -10.58
CA LEU A 212 -9.15 -13.67 -11.13
C LEU A 212 -10.58 -13.91 -10.58
N GLY A 213 -10.82 -15.06 -9.93
CA GLY A 213 -12.14 -15.47 -9.43
C GLY A 213 -13.11 -15.76 -10.58
N LEU A 214 -12.63 -16.35 -11.67
CA LEU A 214 -13.39 -16.78 -12.84
C LEU A 214 -13.58 -18.30 -12.82
N GLU A 215 -14.61 -18.81 -13.50
CA GLU A 215 -14.82 -20.26 -13.61
C GLU A 215 -13.76 -20.90 -14.54
N ARG A 216 -13.37 -20.21 -15.60
CA ARG A 216 -12.35 -20.65 -16.57
C ARG A 216 -11.68 -19.47 -17.25
N VAL A 217 -10.50 -19.71 -17.81
CA VAL A 217 -9.71 -18.76 -18.61
C VAL A 217 -9.17 -19.51 -19.82
N GLY A 218 -9.31 -18.94 -21.01
CA GLY A 218 -8.75 -19.45 -22.25
C GLY A 218 -7.24 -19.19 -22.35
N VAL A 219 -6.53 -19.93 -23.22
CA VAL A 219 -5.07 -19.83 -23.29
C VAL A 219 -4.57 -18.50 -23.88
N ASP A 220 -5.37 -17.86 -24.69
CA ASP A 220 -5.04 -16.58 -25.32
C ASP A 220 -5.66 -15.37 -24.61
N ASP A 221 -6.40 -15.62 -23.52
CA ASP A 221 -7.02 -14.56 -22.73
C ASP A 221 -5.97 -13.76 -21.96
N ASN A 222 -6.08 -12.42 -22.05
CA ASN A 222 -5.16 -11.52 -21.37
C ASN A 222 -5.56 -11.31 -19.91
N PHE A 223 -4.65 -11.62 -18.99
CA PHE A 223 -4.83 -11.49 -17.54
C PHE A 223 -5.36 -10.13 -17.11
N PHE A 224 -4.83 -9.05 -17.69
CA PHE A 224 -5.20 -7.68 -17.32
C PHE A 224 -6.57 -7.29 -17.89
N GLU A 225 -6.92 -7.81 -19.06
CA GLU A 225 -8.25 -7.60 -19.67
C GLU A 225 -9.35 -8.31 -18.91
N LEU A 226 -9.07 -9.49 -18.37
CA LEU A 226 -9.97 -10.22 -17.49
C LEU A 226 -10.08 -9.60 -16.08
N GLY A 227 -9.42 -8.45 -15.85
CA GLY A 227 -9.50 -7.69 -14.61
C GLY A 227 -8.32 -7.91 -13.66
N GLY A 228 -7.26 -8.54 -14.11
CA GLY A 228 -5.99 -8.61 -13.41
C GLY A 228 -5.39 -7.21 -13.19
N HIS A 229 -4.67 -7.05 -12.10
CA HIS A 229 -3.92 -5.83 -11.75
C HIS A 229 -2.64 -6.20 -11.00
N SER A 230 -1.76 -5.24 -10.74
CA SER A 230 -0.43 -5.50 -10.17
C SER A 230 -0.42 -6.36 -8.91
N LEU A 231 -1.39 -6.16 -7.99
CA LEU A 231 -1.50 -6.99 -6.78
C LEU A 231 -1.90 -8.44 -7.10
N LEU A 232 -2.85 -8.63 -8.03
CA LEU A 232 -3.23 -9.97 -8.50
C LEU A 232 -2.12 -10.61 -9.33
N ALA A 233 -1.36 -9.82 -10.10
CA ALA A 233 -0.17 -10.29 -10.83
C ALA A 233 0.89 -10.86 -9.86
N THR A 234 1.16 -10.18 -8.76
CA THR A 234 2.07 -10.67 -7.71
C THR A 234 1.56 -12.00 -7.11
N ARG A 235 0.25 -12.08 -6.86
CA ARG A 235 -0.37 -13.33 -6.36
C ARG A 235 -0.28 -14.45 -7.38
N LEU A 236 -0.53 -14.17 -8.67
CA LEU A 236 -0.42 -15.14 -9.74
C LEU A 236 1.00 -15.69 -9.87
N VAL A 237 2.02 -14.83 -9.91
CA VAL A 237 3.43 -15.23 -9.94
C VAL A 237 3.78 -16.14 -8.75
N SER A 238 3.29 -15.80 -7.55
CA SER A 238 3.48 -16.65 -6.36
C SER A 238 2.81 -18.02 -6.50
N ARG A 239 1.60 -18.08 -7.07
CA ARG A 239 0.88 -19.34 -7.32
C ARG A 239 1.54 -20.17 -8.42
N ILE A 240 2.07 -19.55 -9.48
CA ILE A 240 2.84 -20.23 -10.52
C ILE A 240 4.09 -20.86 -9.93
N ARG A 241 4.82 -20.14 -9.06
CA ARG A 241 5.98 -20.68 -8.36
C ARG A 241 5.64 -21.92 -7.55
N SER A 242 4.59 -21.84 -6.73
CA SER A 242 4.18 -22.96 -5.87
C SER A 242 3.58 -24.14 -6.65
N GLY A 243 2.88 -23.90 -7.77
CA GLY A 243 2.18 -24.92 -8.55
C GLY A 243 3.05 -25.60 -9.61
N LEU A 244 3.94 -24.86 -10.25
CA LEU A 244 4.78 -25.35 -11.35
C LEU A 244 6.27 -25.50 -10.98
N GLY A 245 6.70 -25.00 -9.81
CA GLY A 245 8.09 -25.08 -9.40
C GLY A 245 9.05 -24.21 -10.24
N VAL A 246 8.56 -23.12 -10.83
CA VAL A 246 9.34 -22.23 -11.71
C VAL A 246 9.30 -20.79 -11.22
N GLU A 247 10.39 -20.07 -11.43
CA GLU A 247 10.49 -18.66 -11.07
C GLU A 247 10.10 -17.78 -12.27
N LEU A 248 8.94 -17.14 -12.20
CA LEU A 248 8.47 -16.15 -13.17
C LEU A 248 8.65 -14.76 -12.61
N SER A 249 9.27 -13.82 -13.35
CA SER A 249 9.31 -12.43 -12.92
C SER A 249 7.97 -11.74 -13.20
N ILE A 250 7.63 -10.74 -12.35
CA ILE A 250 6.43 -9.91 -12.58
C ILE A 250 6.50 -9.24 -13.94
N ARG A 251 7.68 -8.79 -14.37
CA ARG A 251 7.91 -8.19 -15.67
C ARG A 251 7.58 -9.16 -16.81
N ALA A 252 8.00 -10.42 -16.71
CA ALA A 252 7.70 -11.43 -17.71
C ALA A 252 6.19 -11.67 -17.88
N LEU A 253 5.41 -11.58 -16.79
CA LEU A 253 3.95 -11.65 -16.84
C LEU A 253 3.34 -10.41 -17.53
N PHE A 254 3.89 -9.20 -17.32
CA PHE A 254 3.43 -8.02 -18.03
C PHE A 254 3.73 -8.08 -19.54
N GLU A 255 4.90 -8.62 -19.91
CA GLU A 255 5.30 -8.79 -21.29
C GLU A 255 4.54 -9.95 -21.99
N ASN A 256 4.06 -10.94 -21.22
CA ASN A 256 3.37 -12.14 -21.70
C ASN A 256 2.09 -12.39 -20.89
N PRO A 257 1.05 -11.56 -21.00
CA PRO A 257 -0.08 -11.57 -20.08
C PRO A 257 -1.14 -12.66 -20.34
N THR A 258 -0.87 -13.62 -21.21
CA THR A 258 -1.78 -14.74 -21.53
C THR A 258 -1.26 -16.05 -20.99
N VAL A 259 -2.13 -17.05 -20.84
CA VAL A 259 -1.73 -18.41 -20.43
C VAL A 259 -0.70 -18.98 -21.40
N ALA A 260 -0.92 -18.82 -22.72
CA ALA A 260 0.01 -19.28 -23.76
C ALA A 260 1.35 -18.53 -23.68
N GLY A 261 1.32 -17.21 -23.49
CA GLY A 261 2.52 -16.40 -23.35
C GLY A 261 3.35 -16.80 -22.14
N VAL A 262 2.70 -16.97 -20.98
CA VAL A 262 3.37 -17.46 -19.77
C VAL A 262 3.91 -18.88 -19.97
N ALA A 263 3.16 -19.79 -20.59
CA ALA A 263 3.63 -21.16 -20.87
C ALA A 263 4.90 -21.14 -21.72
N GLY A 264 5.00 -20.23 -22.71
CA GLY A 264 6.17 -20.08 -23.56
C GLY A 264 7.43 -19.64 -22.80
N VAL A 265 7.30 -18.76 -21.81
CA VAL A 265 8.44 -18.27 -21.02
C VAL A 265 8.78 -19.18 -19.84
N VAL A 266 7.81 -19.89 -19.28
CA VAL A 266 8.00 -20.84 -18.18
C VAL A 266 8.90 -22.01 -18.57
N GLY A 267 8.86 -22.45 -19.84
CA GLY A 267 9.76 -23.51 -20.35
C GLY A 267 11.26 -23.14 -20.34
N GLY A 268 11.58 -21.84 -20.33
CA GLY A 268 12.95 -21.31 -20.23
C GLY A 268 13.26 -20.67 -18.86
N ALA A 269 12.31 -20.67 -17.94
CA ALA A 269 12.48 -20.07 -16.62
C ALA A 269 13.39 -20.95 -15.74
N GLY A 270 14.14 -20.30 -14.85
CA GLY A 270 14.96 -20.99 -13.86
C GLY A 270 14.12 -21.80 -12.87
N VAL A 271 14.76 -22.76 -12.22
CA VAL A 271 14.15 -23.52 -11.12
C VAL A 271 13.66 -22.55 -10.04
N ALA A 272 12.45 -22.74 -9.54
CA ALA A 272 11.95 -21.92 -8.45
C ALA A 272 12.88 -22.03 -7.24
N ARG A 273 13.08 -20.90 -6.57
CA ARG A 273 13.73 -20.91 -5.26
C ARG A 273 12.98 -21.86 -4.32
N PRO A 274 13.70 -22.57 -3.42
CA PRO A 274 13.09 -23.47 -2.45
C PRO A 274 11.96 -22.75 -1.69
N ALA A 275 10.86 -23.46 -1.43
CA ALA A 275 9.79 -22.91 -0.62
C ALA A 275 10.28 -22.68 0.81
N LEU A 276 9.89 -21.54 1.41
CA LEU A 276 10.13 -21.31 2.83
C LEU A 276 9.16 -22.18 3.64
N VAL A 277 9.68 -23.21 4.27
CA VAL A 277 8.94 -24.16 5.10
C VAL A 277 9.67 -24.37 6.43
N ALA A 278 8.95 -24.72 7.48
CA ALA A 278 9.58 -25.16 8.71
C ALA A 278 10.31 -26.48 8.49
N GLY A 279 11.56 -26.56 8.89
CA GLY A 279 12.43 -27.71 8.73
C GLY A 279 13.13 -28.12 10.03
N GLU A 280 13.97 -29.16 9.95
CA GLU A 280 14.87 -29.52 11.03
C GLU A 280 15.89 -28.41 11.24
N ARG A 281 16.08 -28.01 12.50
CA ARG A 281 17.01 -26.96 12.86
C ARG A 281 18.28 -27.54 13.47
N PRO A 282 19.45 -26.99 13.10
CA PRO A 282 20.69 -27.38 13.77
C PRO A 282 20.68 -26.99 15.24
N VAL A 283 21.51 -27.63 16.05
CA VAL A 283 21.65 -27.30 17.49
C VAL A 283 22.02 -25.83 17.69
N THR A 284 22.82 -25.30 16.79
CA THR A 284 23.22 -23.89 16.77
C THR A 284 22.64 -23.24 15.52
N VAL A 285 21.61 -22.44 15.68
CA VAL A 285 21.00 -21.70 14.56
C VAL A 285 21.84 -20.45 14.27
N PRO A 286 22.36 -20.30 13.06
CA PRO A 286 23.17 -19.12 12.70
C PRO A 286 22.33 -17.84 12.67
N LEU A 287 22.96 -16.68 12.59
CA LEU A 287 22.30 -15.42 12.34
C LEU A 287 21.94 -15.28 10.86
N SER A 288 20.80 -14.63 10.55
CA SER A 288 20.54 -14.15 9.21
C SER A 288 21.55 -13.06 8.82
N PHE A 289 21.67 -12.75 7.53
CA PHE A 289 22.57 -11.69 7.07
C PHE A 289 22.22 -10.32 7.72
N ALA A 290 20.94 -10.03 7.89
CA ALA A 290 20.49 -8.81 8.57
C ALA A 290 20.86 -8.80 10.06
N GLN A 291 20.63 -9.90 10.76
CA GLN A 291 21.01 -10.05 12.18
C GLN A 291 22.52 -9.99 12.37
N ARG A 292 23.30 -10.65 11.50
CA ARG A 292 24.78 -10.63 11.53
C ARG A 292 25.31 -9.20 11.40
N ARG A 293 24.72 -8.40 10.49
CA ARG A 293 25.09 -6.99 10.32
C ARG A 293 24.82 -6.18 11.58
N LEU A 294 23.61 -6.30 12.16
CA LEU A 294 23.25 -5.55 13.36
C LEU A 294 24.06 -5.98 14.59
N TRP A 295 24.30 -7.27 14.74
CA TRP A 295 25.16 -7.79 15.80
C TRP A 295 26.59 -7.25 15.67
N PHE A 296 27.16 -7.30 14.46
CA PHE A 296 28.52 -6.80 14.22
C PHE A 296 28.64 -5.29 14.49
N LEU A 297 27.64 -4.49 14.08
CA LEU A 297 27.63 -3.06 14.36
C LEU A 297 27.55 -2.78 15.87
N GLY A 298 26.74 -3.54 16.61
CA GLY A 298 26.67 -3.45 18.07
C GLY A 298 28.01 -3.76 18.76
N GLU A 299 28.74 -4.77 18.28
CA GLU A 299 30.09 -5.08 18.77
C GLU A 299 31.12 -3.99 18.44
N LEU A 300 31.01 -3.40 17.24
CA LEU A 300 31.97 -2.38 16.76
C LEU A 300 31.75 -1.03 17.45
N GLU A 301 30.50 -0.59 17.58
CA GLU A 301 30.13 0.73 18.12
C GLU A 301 29.91 0.72 19.62
N GLY A 302 29.80 -0.44 20.22
CA GLY A 302 29.40 -0.64 21.60
C GLY A 302 27.89 -0.47 21.82
N PRO A 303 27.42 -0.73 23.06
CA PRO A 303 25.99 -0.66 23.40
C PRO A 303 25.43 0.75 23.14
N ASN A 304 24.42 0.84 22.29
CA ASN A 304 23.73 2.09 21.97
C ASN A 304 22.26 1.82 21.61
N ALA A 305 21.44 2.87 21.55
CA ALA A 305 20.02 2.78 21.27
C ALA A 305 19.65 3.05 19.79
N THR A 306 20.65 3.15 18.90
CA THR A 306 20.46 3.53 17.48
C THR A 306 19.48 2.61 16.76
N TYR A 307 19.49 1.32 17.11
CA TYR A 307 18.65 0.31 16.49
C TYR A 307 17.40 -0.05 17.30
N ASN A 308 17.01 0.79 18.24
CA ASN A 308 15.73 0.63 18.94
C ASN A 308 14.57 1.13 18.08
N ILE A 309 13.47 0.40 18.12
CA ILE A 309 12.19 0.77 17.50
C ILE A 309 11.20 1.00 18.64
N PRO A 310 11.05 2.23 19.14
CA PRO A 310 10.07 2.57 20.14
C PRO A 310 8.68 2.71 19.52
N MET A 311 7.67 2.14 20.16
CA MET A 311 6.27 2.26 19.79
C MET A 311 5.45 2.64 21.03
N ALA A 312 4.97 3.87 21.10
CA ALA A 312 4.12 4.37 22.16
C ALA A 312 2.65 4.36 21.72
N ILE A 313 1.80 3.66 22.46
CA ILE A 313 0.38 3.49 22.17
C ILE A 313 -0.42 4.07 23.33
N ARG A 314 -1.19 5.13 23.10
CA ARG A 314 -2.10 5.70 24.09
C ARG A 314 -3.37 4.86 24.18
N LEU A 315 -3.72 4.45 25.38
CA LEU A 315 -4.86 3.59 25.72
C LEU A 315 -5.81 4.39 26.62
N THR A 316 -7.06 4.53 26.19
CA THR A 316 -8.09 5.26 26.94
C THR A 316 -9.22 4.33 27.35
N GLY A 317 -9.71 4.53 28.57
CA GLY A 317 -10.73 3.72 29.20
C GLY A 317 -10.15 2.69 30.19
N HIS A 318 -11.02 1.83 30.71
CA HIS A 318 -10.63 0.82 31.69
C HIS A 318 -9.66 -0.20 31.07
N LEU A 319 -8.47 -0.31 31.66
CA LEU A 319 -7.41 -1.22 31.23
C LEU A 319 -7.20 -2.32 32.30
N ASP A 320 -7.25 -3.58 31.88
CA ASP A 320 -6.85 -4.71 32.72
C ASP A 320 -5.36 -4.97 32.50
N HIS A 321 -4.54 -4.54 33.46
CA HIS A 321 -3.08 -4.67 33.42
C HIS A 321 -2.62 -6.13 33.37
N ALA A 322 -3.31 -7.03 34.10
CA ALA A 322 -2.96 -8.45 34.14
C ALA A 322 -3.26 -9.11 32.78
N ALA A 323 -4.41 -8.79 32.17
CA ALA A 323 -4.74 -9.27 30.84
C ALA A 323 -3.75 -8.77 29.79
N LEU A 324 -3.29 -7.49 29.88
CA LEU A 324 -2.29 -6.93 28.97
C LEU A 324 -0.92 -7.61 29.13
N GLN A 325 -0.48 -7.82 30.37
CA GLN A 325 0.75 -8.58 30.69
C GLN A 325 0.72 -9.99 30.09
N HIS A 326 -0.40 -10.71 30.28
CA HIS A 326 -0.56 -12.04 29.71
C HIS A 326 -0.60 -12.00 28.17
N ALA A 327 -1.24 -11.00 27.58
CA ALA A 327 -1.30 -10.83 26.13
C ALA A 327 0.09 -10.59 25.49
N LEU A 328 0.92 -9.77 26.14
CA LEU A 328 2.31 -9.57 25.71
C LEU A 328 3.11 -10.88 25.79
N ARG A 329 2.93 -11.66 26.85
CA ARG A 329 3.57 -12.96 26.98
C ARG A 329 3.13 -13.91 25.87
N ASP A 330 1.83 -13.99 25.56
CA ASP A 330 1.30 -14.81 24.44
C ASP A 330 1.93 -14.43 23.09
N VAL A 331 2.14 -13.14 22.85
CA VAL A 331 2.80 -12.65 21.63
C VAL A 331 4.27 -13.08 21.57
N VAL A 332 5.00 -12.96 22.66
CA VAL A 332 6.41 -13.39 22.74
C VAL A 332 6.54 -14.91 22.62
N GLU A 333 5.60 -15.66 23.18
CA GLU A 333 5.53 -17.12 23.02
C GLU A 333 5.29 -17.50 21.54
N ARG A 334 4.40 -16.79 20.86
CA ARG A 334 4.06 -17.00 19.44
C ARG A 334 5.21 -16.72 18.49
N HIS A 335 5.92 -15.61 18.70
CA HIS A 335 7.00 -15.12 17.83
C HIS A 335 8.37 -15.43 18.43
N GLU A 336 9.00 -16.51 17.98
CA GLU A 336 10.30 -16.97 18.51
C GLU A 336 11.37 -15.88 18.49
N VAL A 337 11.38 -15.03 17.46
CA VAL A 337 12.36 -13.95 17.32
C VAL A 337 12.33 -12.96 18.49
N LEU A 338 11.17 -12.75 19.12
CA LEU A 338 11.04 -11.87 20.30
C LEU A 338 11.58 -12.50 21.59
N ARG A 339 11.84 -13.81 21.58
CA ARG A 339 12.45 -14.56 22.70
C ARG A 339 13.77 -15.20 22.30
N THR A 340 14.43 -14.62 21.33
CA THR A 340 15.74 -15.04 20.84
C THR A 340 16.81 -14.09 21.37
N VAL A 341 17.85 -14.64 21.99
CA VAL A 341 19.08 -13.92 22.36
C VAL A 341 20.21 -14.34 21.44
N PHE A 342 21.27 -13.54 21.39
CA PHE A 342 22.33 -13.68 20.40
C PHE A 342 23.72 -13.83 21.04
N PRO A 343 23.95 -14.88 21.84
CA PRO A 343 25.25 -15.13 22.44
C PRO A 343 26.30 -15.47 21.37
N SER A 344 27.57 -15.25 21.71
CA SER A 344 28.70 -15.60 20.84
C SER A 344 29.54 -16.70 21.50
N VAL A 345 29.90 -17.72 20.73
CA VAL A 345 30.83 -18.79 21.12
C VAL A 345 32.03 -18.74 20.18
N ASP A 346 33.23 -18.57 20.70
CA ASP A 346 34.47 -18.43 19.93
C ASP A 346 34.39 -17.35 18.85
N GLY A 347 33.75 -16.20 19.15
CA GLY A 347 33.55 -15.09 18.22
C GLY A 347 32.47 -15.33 17.15
N ARG A 348 31.72 -16.43 17.22
CA ARG A 348 30.63 -16.73 16.29
C ARG A 348 29.28 -16.56 16.98
N PRO A 349 28.51 -15.54 16.60
CA PRO A 349 27.18 -15.33 17.15
C PRO A 349 26.17 -16.35 16.60
N HIS A 350 25.17 -16.67 17.39
CA HIS A 350 24.11 -17.58 17.01
C HIS A 350 22.78 -17.18 17.65
N GLN A 351 21.68 -17.65 17.07
CA GLN A 351 20.36 -17.50 17.65
C GLN A 351 20.16 -18.54 18.76
N HIS A 352 19.92 -18.09 19.98
CA HIS A 352 19.51 -18.94 21.09
C HIS A 352 18.05 -18.62 21.44
N ILE A 353 17.14 -19.50 21.02
CA ILE A 353 15.70 -19.33 21.21
C ILE A 353 15.33 -19.87 22.58
N LEU A 354 14.94 -18.97 23.48
CA LEU A 354 14.57 -19.34 24.84
C LEU A 354 13.25 -20.10 24.87
N PRO A 355 13.13 -21.15 25.68
CA PRO A 355 11.85 -21.85 25.84
C PRO A 355 10.82 -20.93 26.52
N PRO A 356 9.51 -21.06 26.16
CA PRO A 356 8.46 -20.20 26.71
C PRO A 356 8.38 -20.17 28.23
N ASP A 357 8.64 -21.31 28.90
CA ASP A 357 8.57 -21.42 30.35
C ASP A 357 9.71 -20.68 31.08
N SER A 358 10.78 -20.32 30.40
CA SER A 358 11.91 -19.57 30.97
C SER A 358 11.78 -18.06 30.79
N LEU A 359 10.72 -17.56 30.19
CA LEU A 359 10.56 -16.14 29.87
C LEU A 359 10.26 -15.32 31.12
N SER A 360 11.10 -14.32 31.39
CA SER A 360 10.80 -13.23 32.29
C SER A 360 10.54 -11.99 31.46
N LEU A 361 9.28 -11.69 31.21
CA LEU A 361 8.84 -10.47 30.55
C LEU A 361 8.03 -9.65 31.55
N ASP A 362 8.66 -8.61 32.09
CA ASP A 362 8.01 -7.69 33.02
C ASP A 362 7.46 -6.48 32.22
N MET A 363 6.30 -6.03 32.62
CA MET A 363 5.71 -4.78 32.18
C MET A 363 5.42 -3.90 33.40
N PRO A 364 6.43 -3.17 33.90
CA PRO A 364 6.21 -2.27 35.03
C PRO A 364 5.18 -1.22 34.69
N VAL A 365 4.32 -0.90 35.67
CA VAL A 365 3.37 0.21 35.62
C VAL A 365 4.01 1.39 36.33
N VAL A 366 4.23 2.48 35.58
CA VAL A 366 4.93 3.67 36.06
C VAL A 366 3.97 4.85 36.06
N PRO A 367 3.60 5.40 37.21
CA PRO A 367 2.79 6.63 37.25
C PRO A 367 3.61 7.80 36.71
N VAL A 368 2.99 8.62 35.85
CA VAL A 368 3.63 9.77 35.20
C VAL A 368 2.59 10.86 34.93
N THR A 369 2.99 12.12 35.00
CA THR A 369 2.13 13.21 34.55
C THR A 369 2.27 13.41 33.04
N GLU A 370 1.26 14.02 32.40
CA GLU A 370 1.30 14.33 30.95
C GLU A 370 2.53 15.16 30.58
N THR A 371 2.98 16.05 31.45
CA THR A 371 4.18 16.88 31.21
C THR A 371 5.49 16.12 31.30
N GLU A 372 5.54 15.03 32.07
CA GLU A 372 6.73 14.18 32.25
C GLU A 372 6.77 13.03 31.23
N LEU A 373 5.62 12.69 30.63
CA LEU A 373 5.48 11.54 29.75
C LEU A 373 6.50 11.54 28.60
N ALA A 374 6.69 12.66 27.94
CA ALA A 374 7.60 12.76 26.79
C ALA A 374 9.08 12.50 27.17
N GLU A 375 9.47 12.90 28.38
CA GLU A 375 10.82 12.62 28.91
C GLU A 375 10.97 11.17 29.33
N ALA A 376 9.97 10.61 30.00
CA ALA A 376 9.93 9.21 30.40
C ALA A 376 9.99 8.27 29.17
N LEU A 377 9.20 8.56 28.13
CA LEU A 377 9.22 7.80 26.87
C LEU A 377 10.61 7.84 26.21
N ARG A 378 11.26 9.01 26.16
CA ARG A 378 12.60 9.14 25.59
C ARG A 378 13.65 8.39 26.41
N GLY A 379 13.55 8.42 27.73
CA GLY A 379 14.45 7.71 28.62
C GLY A 379 14.42 6.21 28.41
N GLU A 380 13.22 5.63 28.36
CA GLU A 380 13.03 4.19 28.14
C GLU A 380 13.33 3.77 26.68
N ALA A 381 13.03 4.61 25.70
CA ALA A 381 13.40 4.36 24.30
C ALA A 381 14.92 4.32 24.07
N ALA A 382 15.69 4.99 24.92
CA ALA A 382 17.15 5.01 24.89
C ALA A 382 17.80 3.82 25.61
N HIS A 383 17.02 2.79 26.03
CA HIS A 383 17.57 1.58 26.64
C HIS A 383 18.62 0.92 25.74
N THR A 384 19.72 0.47 26.30
CA THR A 384 20.75 -0.27 25.57
C THR A 384 20.62 -1.76 25.87
N PHE A 385 20.24 -2.53 24.83
CA PHE A 385 20.05 -3.97 24.96
C PHE A 385 21.38 -4.73 25.06
N ASP A 386 21.49 -5.64 26.05
CA ASP A 386 22.47 -6.71 26.00
C ASP A 386 21.92 -7.89 25.19
N LEU A 387 22.16 -7.89 23.90
CA LEU A 387 21.63 -8.91 22.98
C LEU A 387 22.11 -10.32 23.31
N SER A 388 23.16 -10.50 24.10
CA SER A 388 23.68 -11.82 24.48
C SER A 388 22.83 -12.55 25.54
N GLY A 389 22.06 -11.80 26.33
CA GLY A 389 21.31 -12.36 27.46
C GLY A 389 19.94 -11.74 27.71
N GLU A 390 19.64 -10.57 27.13
CA GLU A 390 18.37 -9.87 27.30
C GLU A 390 17.45 -10.09 26.09
N LEU A 391 16.14 -10.22 26.33
CA LEU A 391 15.16 -10.26 25.25
C LEU A 391 15.20 -8.97 24.42
N PRO A 392 15.10 -9.03 23.08
CA PRO A 392 15.12 -7.85 22.24
C PRO A 392 13.79 -7.07 22.25
N LEU A 393 13.06 -7.14 23.36
CA LEU A 393 11.78 -6.47 23.60
C LEU A 393 11.67 -6.04 25.06
N ARG A 394 11.32 -4.77 25.29
CA ARG A 394 10.91 -4.22 26.59
C ARG A 394 9.51 -3.66 26.48
N ALA A 395 8.75 -3.77 27.55
CA ALA A 395 7.39 -3.23 27.65
C ALA A 395 7.25 -2.42 28.95
N ILE A 396 6.76 -1.19 28.87
CA ILE A 396 6.48 -0.33 30.01
C ILE A 396 5.07 0.24 29.86
N LEU A 397 4.28 0.23 30.90
CA LEU A 397 2.97 0.87 30.94
C LEU A 397 3.04 2.13 31.79
N PHE A 398 2.94 3.29 31.17
CA PHE A 398 2.83 4.57 31.86
C PHE A 398 1.36 4.83 32.22
N GLU A 399 1.08 5.08 33.50
CA GLU A 399 -0.24 5.47 33.99
C GLU A 399 -0.29 7.00 34.11
N VAL A 400 -1.00 7.65 33.19
CA VAL A 400 -1.16 9.11 33.13
C VAL A 400 -2.35 9.56 33.97
N ALA A 401 -3.43 8.79 33.93
CA ALA A 401 -4.64 8.94 34.75
C ALA A 401 -5.29 7.56 34.95
N ALA A 402 -6.31 7.49 35.80
CA ALA A 402 -6.98 6.23 36.13
C ALA A 402 -7.55 5.48 34.92
N ASP A 403 -7.91 6.20 33.86
CA ASP A 403 -8.46 5.68 32.61
C ASP A 403 -7.62 6.07 31.38
N GLU A 404 -6.39 6.50 31.60
CA GLU A 404 -5.47 6.93 30.54
C GLU A 404 -4.06 6.40 30.77
N HIS A 405 -3.61 5.55 29.85
CA HIS A 405 -2.31 4.90 29.89
C HIS A 405 -1.55 5.06 28.57
N VAL A 406 -0.23 4.91 28.64
CA VAL A 406 0.60 4.80 27.43
C VAL A 406 1.45 3.54 27.54
N LEU A 407 1.19 2.59 26.65
CA LEU A 407 2.03 1.40 26.50
C LEU A 407 3.20 1.74 25.60
N LEU A 408 4.41 1.66 26.14
CA LEU A 408 5.64 1.76 25.37
C LEU A 408 6.19 0.35 25.16
N LEU A 409 6.35 -0.02 23.89
CA LEU A 409 7.13 -1.18 23.47
C LEU A 409 8.41 -0.69 22.81
N VAL A 410 9.56 -1.17 23.28
CA VAL A 410 10.86 -0.91 22.67
C VAL A 410 11.39 -2.24 22.15
N VAL A 411 11.51 -2.36 20.82
CA VAL A 411 12.01 -3.58 20.18
C VAL A 411 13.33 -3.28 19.50
N HIS A 412 14.34 -4.12 19.72
CA HIS A 412 15.59 -3.98 18.99
C HIS A 412 15.42 -4.43 17.53
N HIS A 413 15.99 -3.71 16.59
CA HIS A 413 15.83 -3.94 15.15
C HIS A 413 16.31 -5.34 14.69
N ILE A 414 17.12 -6.03 15.51
CA ILE A 414 17.55 -7.42 15.28
C ILE A 414 16.37 -8.42 15.27
N ALA A 415 15.26 -8.05 15.94
CA ALA A 415 14.07 -8.89 16.09
C ALA A 415 12.84 -8.37 15.33
N ALA A 416 12.85 -7.13 14.83
CA ALA A 416 11.70 -6.50 14.17
C ALA A 416 12.14 -5.41 13.19
N ASP A 417 11.22 -5.04 12.31
CA ASP A 417 11.33 -3.91 11.39
C ASP A 417 9.98 -3.18 11.27
N GLY A 418 9.87 -2.21 10.36
CA GLY A 418 8.64 -1.47 10.15
C GLY A 418 7.44 -2.36 9.74
N TRP A 419 7.68 -3.42 8.97
CA TRP A 419 6.63 -4.37 8.58
C TRP A 419 6.13 -5.23 9.76
N SER A 420 6.97 -5.44 10.74
CA SER A 420 6.65 -6.24 11.93
C SER A 420 5.63 -5.56 12.85
N MET A 421 5.49 -4.23 12.78
CA MET A 421 4.66 -3.46 13.71
C MET A 421 3.16 -3.77 13.55
N ALA A 422 2.68 -3.92 12.33
CA ALA A 422 1.27 -4.22 12.08
C ALA A 422 0.85 -5.64 12.55
N PRO A 423 1.59 -6.72 12.24
CA PRO A 423 1.37 -8.04 12.85
C PRO A 423 1.44 -8.02 14.38
N LEU A 424 2.45 -7.36 14.97
CA LEU A 424 2.62 -7.25 16.42
C LEU A 424 1.39 -6.60 17.09
N GLY A 425 0.93 -5.46 16.55
CA GLY A 425 -0.25 -4.76 17.09
C GLY A 425 -1.54 -5.59 16.95
N ARG A 426 -1.73 -6.28 15.83
CA ARG A 426 -2.88 -7.17 15.63
C ARG A 426 -2.87 -8.35 16.59
N ASP A 427 -1.72 -9.02 16.74
CA ASP A 427 -1.60 -10.19 17.60
C ASP A 427 -1.76 -9.80 19.09
N LEU A 428 -1.21 -8.64 19.50
CA LEU A 428 -1.40 -8.10 20.84
C LEU A 428 -2.88 -7.78 21.12
N SER A 429 -3.57 -7.14 20.19
CA SER A 429 -5.00 -6.83 20.33
C SER A 429 -5.85 -8.10 20.43
N THR A 430 -5.54 -9.11 19.63
CA THR A 430 -6.22 -10.41 19.64
C THR A 430 -6.01 -11.13 20.97
N ALA A 431 -4.76 -11.15 21.45
CA ALA A 431 -4.42 -11.77 22.73
C ALA A 431 -5.09 -11.04 23.90
N TYR A 432 -5.05 -9.71 23.93
CA TYR A 432 -5.68 -8.92 24.98
C TYR A 432 -7.19 -9.17 25.05
N ALA A 433 -7.88 -9.16 23.91
CA ALA A 433 -9.31 -9.46 23.86
C ALA A 433 -9.66 -10.87 24.37
N ALA A 434 -8.80 -11.86 24.11
CA ALA A 434 -8.98 -13.22 24.64
C ALA A 434 -8.72 -13.28 26.15
N ARG A 435 -7.66 -12.62 26.64
CA ARG A 435 -7.28 -12.60 28.05
C ARG A 435 -8.31 -11.87 28.92
N LEU A 436 -8.94 -10.81 28.42
CA LEU A 436 -10.10 -10.19 29.10
C LEU A 436 -11.26 -11.17 29.35
N GLN A 437 -11.37 -12.22 28.53
CA GLN A 437 -12.38 -13.26 28.68
C GLN A 437 -11.86 -14.48 29.44
N GLY A 438 -10.67 -14.40 30.07
CA GLY A 438 -10.03 -15.49 30.77
C GLY A 438 -9.57 -16.65 29.89
N ARG A 439 -9.43 -16.44 28.57
CA ARG A 439 -9.04 -17.44 27.57
C ARG A 439 -7.64 -17.15 27.03
N GLN A 440 -6.99 -18.19 26.51
CA GLN A 440 -5.82 -18.02 25.64
C GLN A 440 -6.26 -17.57 24.25
N PRO A 441 -5.42 -16.83 23.50
CA PRO A 441 -5.71 -16.47 22.11
C PRO A 441 -5.78 -17.75 21.24
N GLY A 442 -6.88 -17.87 20.48
CA GLY A 442 -7.14 -19.04 19.63
C GLY A 442 -6.58 -18.86 18.20
N TRP A 443 -5.35 -18.38 18.07
CA TRP A 443 -4.72 -18.25 16.78
C TRP A 443 -4.09 -19.58 16.29
N GLU A 444 -4.03 -19.74 14.97
CA GLU A 444 -3.30 -20.84 14.35
C GLU A 444 -1.80 -20.67 14.57
N ALA A 445 -1.06 -21.80 14.63
CA ALA A 445 0.38 -21.77 14.68
C ALA A 445 0.96 -21.07 13.43
N LEU A 446 2.06 -20.35 13.60
CA LEU A 446 2.77 -19.79 12.47
C LEU A 446 3.36 -20.92 11.61
N PRO A 447 3.19 -20.89 10.28
CA PRO A 447 3.72 -21.96 9.41
C PRO A 447 5.25 -22.01 9.41
N VAL A 448 5.91 -20.89 9.73
CA VAL A 448 7.37 -20.75 9.83
C VAL A 448 7.71 -19.72 10.91
N GLN A 449 8.91 -19.83 11.44
CA GLN A 449 9.51 -18.85 12.35
C GLN A 449 10.73 -18.19 11.71
N TYR A 450 11.27 -17.14 12.33
CA TYR A 450 12.42 -16.42 11.76
C TYR A 450 13.68 -17.30 11.62
N ALA A 451 13.86 -18.27 12.50
CA ALA A 451 14.94 -19.26 12.39
C ALA A 451 14.84 -20.08 11.09
N ASP A 452 13.62 -20.47 10.70
CA ASP A 452 13.38 -21.20 9.44
C ASP A 452 13.71 -20.33 8.23
N TYR A 453 13.35 -19.03 8.29
CA TYR A 453 13.75 -18.06 7.27
C TYR A 453 15.27 -17.91 7.18
N THR A 454 15.96 -17.88 8.32
CA THR A 454 17.43 -17.77 8.33
C THR A 454 18.09 -18.93 7.61
N LEU A 455 17.66 -20.16 7.91
CA LEU A 455 18.19 -21.36 7.28
C LEU A 455 17.88 -21.39 5.79
N TRP A 456 16.63 -21.11 5.43
CA TRP A 456 16.21 -20.98 4.04
C TRP A 456 17.01 -19.90 3.28
N GLN A 457 17.28 -18.75 3.90
CA GLN A 457 18.06 -17.68 3.28
C GLN A 457 19.51 -18.12 3.01
N GLN A 458 20.12 -18.83 3.94
CA GLN A 458 21.48 -19.34 3.78
C GLN A 458 21.56 -20.38 2.66
N ASP A 459 20.62 -21.34 2.63
CA ASP A 459 20.55 -22.32 1.56
C ASP A 459 20.35 -21.69 0.19
N LEU A 460 19.49 -20.66 0.11
CA LEU A 460 19.19 -19.95 -1.14
C LEU A 460 20.38 -19.13 -1.65
N LEU A 461 21.07 -18.43 -0.76
CA LEU A 461 22.15 -17.52 -1.13
C LEU A 461 23.49 -18.23 -1.27
N GLY A 462 23.67 -19.35 -0.60
CA GLY A 462 24.89 -20.15 -0.62
C GLY A 462 26.04 -19.54 0.20
N ASP A 463 27.22 -20.08 0.03
CA ASP A 463 28.43 -19.69 0.77
C ASP A 463 29.15 -18.52 0.08
N GLU A 464 29.65 -17.57 0.88
CA GLU A 464 30.45 -16.45 0.41
C GLU A 464 31.82 -16.88 -0.17
N GLU A 465 32.33 -18.07 0.18
CA GLU A 465 33.57 -18.63 -0.36
C GLU A 465 33.38 -19.33 -1.71
N ASP A 466 32.13 -19.69 -2.06
CA ASP A 466 31.80 -20.26 -3.37
C ASP A 466 31.50 -19.14 -4.37
N ALA A 467 32.38 -18.98 -5.37
CA ALA A 467 32.24 -17.95 -6.41
C ALA A 467 30.97 -18.08 -7.26
N GLU A 468 30.41 -19.29 -7.38
CA GLU A 468 29.17 -19.54 -8.12
C GLU A 468 27.92 -19.33 -7.27
N SER A 469 28.04 -19.11 -5.99
CA SER A 469 26.91 -18.85 -5.10
C SER A 469 26.22 -17.51 -5.42
N VAL A 470 24.92 -17.44 -5.13
CA VAL A 470 24.13 -16.22 -5.33
C VAL A 470 24.70 -15.05 -4.52
N VAL A 471 25.11 -15.28 -3.27
CA VAL A 471 25.67 -14.23 -2.41
C VAL A 471 26.98 -13.69 -2.99
N SER A 472 27.88 -14.53 -3.49
CA SER A 472 29.15 -14.11 -4.08
C SER A 472 28.95 -13.29 -5.35
N GLN A 473 28.01 -13.68 -6.22
CA GLN A 473 27.67 -12.92 -7.42
C GLN A 473 27.08 -11.55 -7.07
N GLN A 474 26.19 -11.46 -6.08
CA GLN A 474 25.63 -10.20 -5.60
C GLN A 474 26.71 -9.31 -4.98
N LEU A 475 27.59 -9.86 -4.17
CA LEU A 475 28.71 -9.13 -3.59
C LEU A 475 29.65 -8.58 -4.67
N ALA A 476 29.97 -9.36 -5.70
CA ALA A 476 30.77 -8.93 -6.83
C ALA A 476 30.13 -7.75 -7.58
N TYR A 477 28.81 -7.83 -7.83
CA TYR A 477 28.06 -6.73 -8.44
C TYR A 477 28.13 -5.46 -7.60
N TRP A 478 27.85 -5.55 -6.29
CA TRP A 478 27.82 -4.36 -5.44
C TRP A 478 29.20 -3.76 -5.22
N ARG A 479 30.27 -4.59 -5.14
CA ARG A 479 31.65 -4.08 -5.07
C ARG A 479 31.97 -3.26 -6.31
N ALA A 480 31.62 -3.75 -7.51
CA ALA A 480 31.86 -3.02 -8.75
C ALA A 480 30.97 -1.76 -8.85
N ALA A 481 29.69 -1.84 -8.47
CA ALA A 481 28.75 -0.73 -8.55
C ALA A 481 29.08 0.42 -7.58
N LEU A 482 29.72 0.10 -6.45
CA LEU A 482 30.09 1.08 -5.42
C LEU A 482 31.58 1.46 -5.48
N GLU A 483 32.32 1.01 -6.48
CA GLU A 483 33.73 1.35 -6.65
C GLU A 483 33.91 2.86 -6.84
N GLY A 484 34.79 3.47 -6.04
CA GLY A 484 35.10 4.90 -6.15
C GLY A 484 34.10 5.85 -5.53
N ILE A 485 33.06 5.37 -4.84
CA ILE A 485 32.21 6.25 -4.05
C ILE A 485 33.00 6.86 -2.87
N PRO A 486 32.69 8.10 -2.47
CA PRO A 486 33.34 8.70 -1.31
C PRO A 486 32.93 7.97 -0.02
N GLU A 487 33.86 7.78 0.91
CA GLU A 487 33.58 7.17 2.21
C GLU A 487 32.55 7.96 3.01
N GLU A 488 32.50 9.27 2.80
CA GLU A 488 31.61 10.18 3.49
C GLU A 488 30.92 11.13 2.50
N LEU A 489 29.57 11.17 2.59
CA LEU A 489 28.78 12.09 1.79
C LEU A 489 28.89 13.52 2.34
N GLN A 490 29.36 14.45 1.50
CA GLN A 490 29.47 15.87 1.83
C GLN A 490 28.10 16.56 1.71
N LEU A 491 27.36 16.58 2.81
CA LEU A 491 26.10 17.33 2.91
C LEU A 491 26.37 18.75 3.44
N PRO A 492 25.56 19.76 3.05
CA PRO A 492 25.63 21.08 3.65
C PRO A 492 25.14 21.00 5.11
N THR A 493 26.08 21.04 6.05
CA THR A 493 25.81 20.99 7.49
C THR A 493 26.17 22.30 8.16
N ASP A 494 25.40 22.72 9.17
CA ASP A 494 25.68 23.93 9.95
C ASP A 494 26.90 23.76 10.88
N ARG A 495 27.25 22.51 11.17
CA ARG A 495 28.37 22.16 12.07
C ARG A 495 29.21 21.05 11.47
N PRO A 496 30.51 21.03 11.72
CA PRO A 496 31.33 19.91 11.29
C PRO A 496 30.90 18.62 11.96
N ARG A 497 30.99 17.52 11.24
CA ARG A 497 30.69 16.19 11.75
C ARG A 497 31.68 15.84 12.88
N PRO A 498 31.23 15.36 14.05
CA PRO A 498 32.12 14.97 15.13
C PRO A 498 32.91 13.72 14.75
N ALA A 499 34.13 13.58 15.30
CA ALA A 499 34.99 12.44 15.06
C ALA A 499 34.40 11.10 15.56
N ILE A 500 33.53 11.17 16.58
CA ILE A 500 32.78 10.03 17.12
C ILE A 500 31.31 10.39 17.04
N ALA A 501 30.51 9.52 16.48
CA ALA A 501 29.06 9.71 16.40
C ALA A 501 28.45 9.83 17.81
N THR A 502 27.57 10.80 18.00
CA THR A 502 26.89 11.02 19.29
C THR A 502 25.67 10.11 19.47
N HIS A 503 25.20 9.50 18.41
CA HIS A 503 23.93 8.74 18.32
C HIS A 503 22.70 9.51 18.80
N GLN A 504 22.80 10.86 18.85
CA GLN A 504 21.69 11.73 19.18
C GLN A 504 20.93 12.11 17.91
N GLY A 505 19.66 11.77 17.86
CA GLY A 505 18.74 12.15 16.81
C GLY A 505 17.81 13.29 17.24
N GLY A 506 17.13 13.88 16.27
CA GLY A 506 16.06 14.85 16.51
C GLY A 506 15.00 14.69 15.43
N GLU A 507 13.76 15.03 15.75
CA GLU A 507 12.66 15.00 14.82
C GLU A 507 12.23 16.42 14.45
N ILE A 508 12.10 16.66 13.16
CA ILE A 508 11.51 17.89 12.63
C ILE A 508 10.25 17.47 11.88
N PRO A 509 9.06 17.91 12.33
CA PRO A 509 7.82 17.57 11.66
C PRO A 509 7.78 18.22 10.28
N LEU A 510 7.65 17.39 9.25
CA LEU A 510 7.45 17.80 7.87
C LEU A 510 5.99 17.58 7.51
N HIS A 511 5.28 18.68 7.23
CA HIS A 511 3.91 18.60 6.73
C HIS A 511 3.89 18.81 5.22
N ILE A 512 3.49 17.80 4.50
CA ILE A 512 3.24 17.88 3.04
C ILE A 512 1.74 18.09 2.84
N PRO A 513 1.31 19.26 2.34
CA PRO A 513 -0.09 19.51 2.04
C PRO A 513 -0.66 18.48 1.07
N ALA A 514 -1.94 18.13 1.24
CA ALA A 514 -2.60 17.10 0.42
C ALA A 514 -2.48 17.36 -1.09
N GLU A 515 -2.52 18.62 -1.52
CA GLU A 515 -2.35 19.02 -2.92
C GLU A 515 -0.94 18.73 -3.45
N VAL A 516 0.09 18.98 -2.63
CA VAL A 516 1.49 18.66 -2.99
C VAL A 516 1.68 17.15 -3.06
N HIS A 517 1.14 16.43 -2.08
CA HIS A 517 1.16 14.97 -2.06
C HIS A 517 0.48 14.38 -3.31
N GLN A 518 -0.68 14.92 -3.71
CA GLN A 518 -1.39 14.49 -4.91
C GLN A 518 -0.53 14.69 -6.18
N ARG A 519 0.12 15.85 -6.33
CA ARG A 519 1.02 16.14 -7.45
C ARG A 519 2.26 15.23 -7.47
N LEU A 520 2.82 14.94 -6.31
CA LEU A 520 3.94 14.01 -6.19
C LEU A 520 3.52 12.59 -6.62
N LEU A 521 2.30 12.15 -6.23
CA LEU A 521 1.74 10.88 -6.68
C LEU A 521 1.52 10.85 -8.20
N GLU A 522 1.03 11.92 -8.78
CA GLU A 522 0.84 12.04 -10.23
C GLU A 522 2.19 11.97 -10.96
N MET A 523 3.18 12.74 -10.51
CA MET A 523 4.52 12.73 -11.09
C MET A 523 5.21 11.35 -10.95
N ALA A 524 5.09 10.71 -9.79
CA ALA A 524 5.65 9.37 -9.60
C ALA A 524 5.02 8.35 -10.58
N ARG A 525 3.71 8.44 -10.80
CA ARG A 525 2.99 7.58 -11.76
C ARG A 525 3.41 7.84 -13.21
N GLU A 526 3.53 9.11 -13.62
CA GLU A 526 4.00 9.49 -14.96
C GLU A 526 5.41 8.95 -15.25
N GLN A 527 6.24 8.82 -14.21
CA GLN A 527 7.59 8.26 -14.31
C GLN A 527 7.65 6.74 -14.07
N GLY A 528 6.50 6.06 -13.93
CA GLY A 528 6.44 4.62 -13.64
C GLY A 528 7.05 4.23 -12.30
N SER A 529 7.05 5.16 -11.33
CA SER A 529 7.65 5.01 -10.01
C SER A 529 6.60 5.06 -8.90
N THR A 530 7.03 4.78 -7.68
CA THR A 530 6.24 5.01 -6.45
C THR A 530 6.71 6.28 -5.75
N LEU A 531 5.85 6.85 -4.92
CA LEU A 531 6.21 7.99 -4.08
C LEU A 531 7.16 7.55 -2.97
#